data_1df49792a471c73e2b2d67eae5b8c06c
#
_entry.id   1df49792a471c73e2b2d67eae5b8c06c
#
_cell.length_a   1.000
_cell.length_b   1.000
_cell.length_c   1.000
_cell.angle_alpha   90.00
_cell.angle_beta   90.00
_cell.angle_gamma   90.00
#
_symmetry.space_group_name_H-M   'P 1'
#
loop_
_entity.id
_entity.type
_entity.pdbx_description
1 polymer ?
#
loop_
_entity_poly.entity_id
_entity_poly.type
_entity_poly.pdbx_seq_one_letter_code
_entity_poly.pdbx_strand_id
1 'polypeptide(L)'
;KIIDFLTGLFKMFNLTAYVVDDIIKVTTLDAFYATFETYDISKYVDVNSSTVNVALPYKEINFNYADYKTYLASVFNQLNNKEFGALEYKGEQALNWVGNDYKIDLPFQKMMFEKLSNGASPTTIQYGLMNDDNLEPYIGKPLLHYTSLISGGNSISFRDSENSHSQVFRYYIPLNS
;
A
#
# COMPACT_ATOMS: atom_id res chain seq x y z
N LYS A 1 -6.67 9.56 12.95
CA LYS A 1 -7.85 8.86 13.52
C LYS A 1 -7.84 7.40 13.08
N ILE A 2 -8.52 6.50 13.84
CA ILE A 2 -8.62 5.06 13.47
C ILE A 2 -9.25 4.90 12.09
N ILE A 3 -10.25 5.69 11.78
CA ILE A 3 -10.94 5.63 10.48
C ILE A 3 -10.01 5.98 9.32
N ASP A 4 -9.11 6.93 9.49
CA ASP A 4 -8.16 7.33 8.44
C ASP A 4 -7.16 6.20 8.16
N PHE A 5 -6.74 5.50 9.21
CA PHE A 5 -5.89 4.31 9.09
C PHE A 5 -6.59 3.17 8.34
N LEU A 6 -7.83 2.84 8.74
CA LEU A 6 -8.61 1.80 8.06
C LEU A 6 -8.88 2.16 6.60
N THR A 7 -9.29 3.39 6.33
CA THR A 7 -9.52 3.89 4.97
C THR A 7 -8.25 3.76 4.11
N GLY A 8 -7.09 4.05 4.70
CA GLY A 8 -5.81 3.87 4.04
C GLY A 8 -5.54 2.41 3.66
N LEU A 9 -5.79 1.47 4.57
CA LEU A 9 -5.66 0.04 4.29
C LEU A 9 -6.63 -0.43 3.20
N PHE A 10 -7.90 -0.01 3.29
CA PHE A 10 -8.90 -0.36 2.30
C PHE A 10 -8.53 0.13 0.89
N LYS A 11 -8.04 1.35 0.79
CA LYS A 11 -7.54 1.90 -0.49
C LYS A 11 -6.29 1.18 -0.99
N MET A 12 -5.34 0.88 -0.09
CA MET A 12 -4.06 0.27 -0.45
C MET A 12 -4.22 -1.15 -1.00
N PHE A 13 -5.13 -1.93 -0.43
CA PHE A 13 -5.34 -3.33 -0.79
C PHE A 13 -6.63 -3.58 -1.56
N ASN A 14 -7.29 -2.52 -2.01
CA ASN A 14 -8.58 -2.60 -2.72
C ASN A 14 -9.59 -3.48 -1.97
N LEU A 15 -9.80 -3.18 -0.68
CA LEU A 15 -10.67 -3.94 0.19
C LEU A 15 -12.09 -3.39 0.21
N THR A 16 -13.03 -4.29 0.46
CA THR A 16 -14.41 -3.96 0.81
C THR A 16 -14.81 -4.65 2.12
N ALA A 17 -15.76 -4.07 2.82
CA ALA A 17 -16.33 -4.64 4.03
C ALA A 17 -17.85 -4.72 3.91
N TYR A 18 -18.40 -5.83 4.35
CA TYR A 18 -19.85 -6.06 4.38
C TYR A 18 -20.23 -6.90 5.59
N VAL A 19 -21.50 -6.85 5.97
CA VAL A 19 -22.02 -7.56 7.13
C VAL A 19 -22.81 -8.78 6.67
N VAL A 20 -22.48 -9.95 7.23
CA VAL A 20 -23.22 -11.20 7.06
C VAL A 20 -23.38 -11.85 8.43
N ASP A 21 -24.61 -12.15 8.81
CA ASP A 21 -24.93 -12.78 10.10
C ASP A 21 -24.31 -12.03 11.30
N ASP A 22 -24.46 -10.71 11.33
CA ASP A 22 -23.88 -9.80 12.32
C ASP A 22 -22.35 -9.81 12.43
N ILE A 23 -21.68 -10.42 11.46
CA ILE A 23 -20.21 -10.45 11.38
C ILE A 23 -19.73 -9.55 10.24
N ILE A 24 -18.77 -8.67 10.54
CA ILE A 24 -18.10 -7.87 9.52
C ILE A 24 -17.08 -8.74 8.80
N LYS A 25 -17.30 -8.95 7.51
CA LYS A 25 -16.34 -9.61 6.62
C LYS A 25 -15.58 -8.58 5.82
N VAL A 26 -14.27 -8.77 5.73
CA VAL A 26 -13.38 -7.94 4.91
C VAL A 26 -12.72 -8.82 3.87
N THR A 27 -12.77 -8.41 2.62
CA THR A 27 -12.18 -9.15 1.49
C THR A 27 -11.69 -8.18 0.43
N THR A 28 -10.91 -8.65 -0.52
CA THR A 28 -10.56 -7.84 -1.69
C THR A 28 -11.80 -7.64 -2.57
N LEU A 29 -11.87 -6.51 -3.25
CA LEU A 29 -13.00 -6.19 -4.13
C LEU A 29 -13.15 -7.24 -5.24
N ASP A 30 -12.03 -7.73 -5.78
CA ASP A 30 -12.04 -8.78 -6.80
C ASP A 30 -12.65 -10.09 -6.28
N ALA A 31 -12.25 -10.52 -5.06
CA ALA A 31 -12.83 -11.71 -4.44
C ALA A 31 -14.32 -11.54 -4.11
N PHE A 32 -14.73 -10.33 -3.72
CA PHE A 32 -16.13 -10.00 -3.49
C PHE A 32 -16.96 -10.17 -4.77
N TYR A 33 -16.50 -9.61 -5.88
CA TYR A 33 -17.22 -9.71 -7.16
C TYR A 33 -17.13 -11.09 -7.81
N ALA A 34 -16.11 -11.89 -7.49
CA ALA A 34 -16.00 -13.27 -8.01
C ALA A 34 -17.06 -14.21 -7.43
N THR A 35 -17.70 -13.85 -6.33
CA THR A 35 -18.70 -14.70 -5.63
C THR A 35 -20.14 -14.20 -5.76
N PHE A 36 -20.41 -13.23 -6.66
CA PHE A 36 -21.76 -12.70 -6.80
C PHE A 36 -22.70 -13.67 -7.54
N GLU A 37 -23.96 -13.61 -7.13
CA GLU A 37 -25.04 -14.31 -7.81
C GLU A 37 -25.71 -13.39 -8.85
N THR A 38 -26.16 -14.02 -9.93
CA THR A 38 -26.90 -13.29 -10.96
C THR A 38 -28.39 -13.31 -10.64
N TYR A 39 -28.99 -12.12 -10.50
CA TYR A 39 -30.43 -11.99 -10.29
C TYR A 39 -31.09 -11.45 -11.55
N ASP A 40 -32.18 -12.09 -11.98
CA ASP A 40 -33.02 -11.56 -13.05
C ASP A 40 -33.99 -10.50 -12.47
N ILE A 41 -33.71 -9.24 -12.82
CA ILE A 41 -34.53 -8.07 -12.41
C ILE A 41 -35.47 -7.58 -13.52
N SER A 42 -35.57 -8.31 -14.65
CA SER A 42 -36.32 -7.88 -15.85
C SER A 42 -37.75 -7.41 -15.54
N LYS A 43 -38.43 -8.06 -14.60
CA LYS A 43 -39.80 -7.70 -14.16
C LYS A 43 -39.89 -6.36 -13.42
N TYR A 44 -38.80 -5.80 -12.97
CA TYR A 44 -38.73 -4.52 -12.23
C TYR A 44 -38.19 -3.38 -13.10
N VAL A 45 -37.82 -3.66 -14.35
CA VAL A 45 -37.29 -2.65 -15.28
C VAL A 45 -38.46 -1.94 -15.97
N ASP A 46 -38.47 -0.60 -15.86
CA ASP A 46 -39.40 0.22 -16.65
C ASP A 46 -38.88 0.30 -18.10
N VAL A 47 -39.58 -0.38 -18.99
CA VAL A 47 -39.24 -0.43 -20.41
C VAL A 47 -39.75 0.79 -21.20
N ASN A 48 -40.54 1.67 -20.58
CA ASN A 48 -41.08 2.85 -21.25
C ASN A 48 -40.14 4.04 -21.23
N SER A 49 -39.12 4.00 -20.38
CA SER A 49 -38.10 5.05 -20.28
C SER A 49 -36.70 4.44 -20.28
N SER A 50 -35.78 5.03 -21.02
CA SER A 50 -34.38 4.68 -20.98
C SER A 50 -33.52 5.93 -21.03
N THR A 51 -32.50 5.95 -20.18
CA THR A 51 -31.49 7.00 -20.21
C THR A 51 -30.13 6.35 -20.45
N VAL A 52 -29.47 6.74 -21.49
CA VAL A 52 -28.11 6.27 -21.79
C VAL A 52 -27.13 7.30 -21.25
N ASN A 53 -26.42 6.90 -20.21
CA ASN A 53 -25.29 7.66 -19.70
C ASN A 53 -24.01 6.92 -19.99
N VAL A 54 -23.00 7.61 -20.47
CA VAL A 54 -21.66 7.05 -20.56
C VAL A 54 -21.15 6.91 -19.11
N ALA A 55 -20.88 5.69 -18.68
CA ALA A 55 -20.12 5.47 -17.46
C ALA A 55 -18.77 6.14 -17.68
N LEU A 56 -18.55 7.24 -16.96
CA LEU A 56 -17.34 8.03 -17.14
C LEU A 56 -16.17 7.25 -16.57
N PRO A 57 -15.29 6.68 -17.40
CA PRO A 57 -14.00 6.25 -16.90
C PRO A 57 -13.26 7.50 -16.44
N TYR A 58 -12.49 7.36 -15.38
CA TYR A 58 -11.56 8.42 -15.02
C TYR A 58 -10.55 8.60 -16.15
N LYS A 59 -10.28 9.86 -16.49
CA LYS A 59 -9.24 10.20 -17.48
C LYS A 59 -7.87 9.72 -17.00
N GLU A 60 -7.65 9.85 -15.72
CA GLU A 60 -6.39 9.53 -15.07
C GLU A 60 -6.65 9.01 -13.64
N ILE A 61 -5.90 7.99 -13.25
CA ILE A 61 -5.93 7.46 -11.89
C ILE A 61 -4.53 7.60 -11.32
N ASN A 62 -4.41 8.38 -10.25
CA ASN A 62 -3.16 8.64 -9.57
C ASN A 62 -3.18 7.99 -8.19
N PHE A 63 -2.28 7.06 -7.97
CA PHE A 63 -2.07 6.41 -6.69
C PHE A 63 -0.78 6.93 -6.07
N ASN A 64 -0.89 7.54 -4.90
CA ASN A 64 0.22 8.16 -4.20
C ASN A 64 0.34 7.64 -2.78
N TYR A 65 1.56 7.39 -2.36
CA TYR A 65 1.89 7.28 -0.95
C TYR A 65 1.93 8.67 -0.31
N ALA A 66 1.93 8.73 1.02
CA ALA A 66 2.09 10.00 1.72
C ALA A 66 3.39 10.67 1.29
N ASP A 67 3.31 11.97 1.06
CA ASP A 67 4.47 12.81 0.77
C ASP A 67 5.55 12.63 1.83
N TYR A 68 6.77 12.36 1.39
CA TYR A 68 7.91 12.16 2.26
C TYR A 68 9.18 12.79 1.67
N LYS A 69 9.99 13.30 2.59
CA LYS A 69 11.18 14.11 2.29
C LYS A 69 12.47 13.42 2.72
N THR A 70 12.53 12.10 2.59
CA THR A 70 13.78 11.39 2.87
C THR A 70 14.80 11.67 1.78
N TYR A 71 16.06 11.69 2.13
CA TYR A 71 17.16 11.96 1.21
C TYR A 71 17.10 11.09 -0.05
N LEU A 72 16.92 9.78 0.11
CA LEU A 72 16.87 8.86 -1.03
C LEU A 72 15.65 9.10 -1.93
N ALA A 73 14.49 9.40 -1.35
CA ALA A 73 13.30 9.72 -2.12
C ALA A 73 13.48 11.04 -2.89
N SER A 74 14.06 12.05 -2.27
CA SER A 74 14.36 13.33 -2.91
C SER A 74 15.31 13.16 -4.10
N VAL A 75 16.37 12.37 -3.94
CA VAL A 75 17.31 12.05 -5.04
C VAL A 75 16.59 11.30 -6.17
N PHE A 76 15.77 10.31 -5.84
CA PHE A 76 14.98 9.59 -6.85
C PHE A 76 14.06 10.53 -7.62
N ASN A 77 13.32 11.38 -6.91
CA ASN A 77 12.37 12.31 -7.50
C ASN A 77 13.05 13.30 -8.45
N GLN A 78 14.21 13.83 -8.04
CA GLN A 78 14.99 14.73 -8.87
C GLN A 78 15.54 14.06 -10.14
N LEU A 79 16.06 12.85 -10.01
CA LEU A 79 16.66 12.12 -11.14
C LEU A 79 15.61 11.63 -12.15
N ASN A 80 14.43 11.25 -11.68
CA ASN A 80 13.42 10.62 -12.52
C ASN A 80 12.26 11.58 -12.87
N ASN A 81 12.25 12.78 -12.33
CA ASN A 81 11.13 13.74 -12.45
C ASN A 81 9.77 13.07 -12.13
N LYS A 82 9.77 12.20 -11.13
CA LYS A 82 8.62 11.40 -10.73
C LYS A 82 8.69 11.14 -9.23
N GLU A 83 7.55 11.17 -8.56
CA GLU A 83 7.47 10.86 -7.14
C GLU A 83 7.69 9.37 -6.87
N PHE A 84 8.54 9.05 -5.90
CA PHE A 84 8.86 7.67 -5.54
C PHE A 84 7.63 6.92 -5.02
N GLY A 85 7.32 5.81 -5.69
CA GLY A 85 6.18 4.97 -5.34
C GLY A 85 4.85 5.41 -5.95
N ALA A 86 4.79 6.57 -6.61
CA ALA A 86 3.58 6.98 -7.32
C ALA A 86 3.32 6.09 -8.53
N LEU A 87 2.06 5.72 -8.70
CA LEU A 87 1.56 5.02 -9.88
C LEU A 87 0.55 5.91 -10.59
N GLU A 88 0.75 6.08 -11.87
CA GLU A 88 -0.11 6.86 -12.74
C GLU A 88 -0.67 5.95 -13.82
N TYR A 89 -1.98 5.87 -13.90
CA TYR A 89 -2.67 5.21 -14.99
C TYR A 89 -3.40 6.25 -15.83
N LYS A 90 -3.07 6.32 -17.10
CA LYS A 90 -3.75 7.19 -18.08
C LYS A 90 -4.60 6.31 -18.98
N GLY A 91 -5.88 6.68 -19.12
CA GLY A 91 -6.77 6.02 -20.06
C GLY A 91 -6.23 6.13 -21.49
N GLU A 92 -6.61 5.19 -22.34
CA GLU A 92 -6.18 5.20 -23.74
C GLU A 92 -6.62 6.48 -24.45
N GLN A 93 -5.66 7.24 -24.94
CA GLN A 93 -5.91 8.50 -25.66
C GLN A 93 -6.79 8.28 -26.90
N ALA A 94 -6.77 7.07 -27.48
CA ALA A 94 -7.57 6.71 -28.64
C ALA A 94 -9.09 6.79 -28.42
N LEU A 95 -9.54 6.71 -27.16
CA LEU A 95 -10.96 6.72 -26.83
C LEU A 95 -11.49 8.09 -26.40
N ASN A 96 -10.68 9.14 -26.46
CA ASN A 96 -11.04 10.49 -26.00
C ASN A 96 -11.77 10.48 -24.65
N TRP A 97 -11.21 9.76 -23.68
CA TRP A 97 -11.81 9.64 -22.36
C TRP A 97 -11.90 11.03 -21.73
N VAL A 98 -13.14 11.45 -21.57
CA VAL A 98 -13.48 12.74 -20.97
C VAL A 98 -13.97 12.43 -19.56
N GLY A 99 -13.16 12.71 -18.57
CA GLY A 99 -13.52 12.47 -17.17
C GLY A 99 -12.62 13.26 -16.24
N ASN A 100 -12.91 13.15 -14.96
CA ASN A 100 -12.07 13.74 -13.91
C ASN A 100 -10.90 12.82 -13.56
N ASP A 101 -9.87 13.38 -12.99
CA ASP A 101 -8.78 12.62 -12.40
C ASP A 101 -9.27 12.00 -11.09
N TYR A 102 -8.91 10.75 -10.85
CA TYR A 102 -9.16 10.07 -9.58
C TYR A 102 -7.86 9.91 -8.80
N LYS A 103 -7.83 10.47 -7.59
CA LYS A 103 -6.65 10.42 -6.74
C LYS A 103 -6.87 9.48 -5.56
N ILE A 104 -5.93 8.57 -5.38
CA ILE A 104 -5.86 7.66 -4.25
C ILE A 104 -4.64 8.04 -3.43
N ASP A 105 -4.85 8.87 -2.42
CA ASP A 105 -3.78 9.28 -1.51
C ASP A 105 -3.81 8.42 -0.26
N LEU A 106 -2.69 7.77 0.06
CA LEU A 106 -2.52 6.94 1.23
C LEU A 106 -1.93 7.75 2.40
N PRO A 107 -2.32 7.45 3.63
CA PRO A 107 -1.70 8.06 4.82
C PRO A 107 -0.36 7.40 5.18
N PHE A 108 0.07 6.40 4.43
CA PHE A 108 1.28 5.63 4.66
C PHE A 108 2.40 6.10 3.75
N GLN A 109 3.61 5.96 4.24
CA GLN A 109 4.83 6.23 3.50
C GLN A 109 5.37 4.95 2.88
N LYS A 110 6.01 5.06 1.72
CA LYS A 110 6.76 3.96 1.13
C LYS A 110 8.23 4.11 1.47
N MET A 111 8.83 3.09 2.08
CA MET A 111 10.24 3.13 2.44
C MET A 111 11.11 2.75 1.25
N MET A 112 12.12 3.56 1.00
CA MET A 112 13.20 3.21 0.08
C MET A 112 14.34 2.54 0.85
N PHE A 113 14.79 1.39 0.37
CA PHE A 113 15.94 0.70 0.91
C PHE A 113 17.14 0.88 0.02
N GLU A 114 18.27 1.13 0.63
CA GLU A 114 19.54 1.15 -0.07
C GLU A 114 20.40 -0.06 0.31
N LYS A 115 21.12 -0.57 -0.67
CA LYS A 115 22.02 -1.69 -0.51
C LYS A 115 23.44 -1.18 -0.32
N LEU A 116 23.99 -1.28 0.88
CA LEU A 116 25.38 -1.00 1.13
C LEU A 116 26.22 -2.25 0.85
N SER A 117 27.20 -2.10 -0.03
CA SER A 117 28.28 -3.05 -0.21
C SER A 117 29.58 -2.36 0.17
N ASN A 118 30.25 -2.82 1.21
CA ASN A 118 31.64 -2.47 1.36
C ASN A 118 32.45 -3.44 0.48
N GLY A 119 33.25 -2.94 -0.45
CA GLY A 119 33.97 -3.73 -1.46
C GLY A 119 34.89 -4.83 -0.95
N ALA A 120 35.02 -5.03 0.36
CA ALA A 120 35.90 -6.04 0.99
C ALA A 120 35.11 -7.24 1.57
N SER A 121 33.81 -7.17 1.68
CA SER A 121 32.97 -8.26 2.20
C SER A 121 31.66 -8.35 1.42
N PRO A 122 31.18 -9.56 1.12
CA PRO A 122 29.90 -9.76 0.43
C PRO A 122 28.69 -9.42 1.30
N THR A 123 28.88 -8.88 2.49
CA THR A 123 27.77 -8.50 3.39
C THR A 123 27.08 -7.28 2.82
N THR A 124 25.97 -7.51 2.19
CA THR A 124 25.05 -6.47 1.76
C THR A 124 24.07 -6.16 2.89
N ILE A 125 24.18 -4.98 3.46
CA ILE A 125 23.21 -4.50 4.43
C ILE A 125 22.16 -3.68 3.68
N GLN A 126 20.92 -4.01 3.89
CA GLN A 126 19.80 -3.26 3.37
C GLN A 126 19.20 -2.44 4.50
N TYR A 127 19.12 -1.14 4.33
CA TYR A 127 18.55 -0.26 5.34
C TYR A 127 17.73 0.86 4.70
N GLY A 128 16.82 1.42 5.46
CA GLY A 128 16.06 2.59 5.05
C GLY A 128 16.68 3.84 5.64
N LEU A 129 16.89 4.84 4.83
CA LEU A 129 17.43 6.11 5.27
C LEU A 129 16.27 7.05 5.65
N MET A 130 16.26 7.49 6.90
CA MET A 130 15.24 8.37 7.48
C MET A 130 15.79 9.77 7.79
N ASN A 131 16.71 10.24 6.97
CA ASN A 131 17.17 11.59 6.99
C ASN A 131 16.53 12.39 5.86
N ASP A 132 16.36 13.68 6.07
CA ASP A 132 15.93 14.60 5.00
C ASP A 132 17.10 14.92 4.05
N ASP A 133 16.85 15.80 3.09
CA ASP A 133 17.86 16.25 2.12
C ASP A 133 18.98 17.11 2.73
N ASN A 134 18.83 17.58 3.95
CA ASN A 134 19.85 18.25 4.73
C ASN A 134 20.63 17.29 5.66
N LEU A 135 20.35 15.98 5.57
CA LEU A 135 20.88 14.94 6.44
C LEU A 135 20.48 15.05 7.91
N GLU A 136 19.41 15.78 8.17
CA GLU A 136 18.82 15.86 9.50
C GLU A 136 17.82 14.70 9.71
N PRO A 137 17.65 14.25 10.97
CA PRO A 137 16.67 13.19 11.28
C PRO A 137 15.26 13.56 10.83
N TYR A 138 14.66 12.71 10.01
CA TYR A 138 13.33 12.93 9.45
C TYR A 138 12.30 12.05 10.15
N ILE A 139 11.23 12.67 10.67
CA ILE A 139 10.08 11.95 11.21
C ILE A 139 9.02 11.89 10.11
N GLY A 140 8.95 10.75 9.44
CA GLY A 140 8.03 10.54 8.34
C GLY A 140 6.63 10.13 8.76
N LYS A 141 5.83 9.77 7.76
CA LYS A 141 4.52 9.19 7.95
C LYS A 141 4.64 7.70 8.32
N PRO A 142 3.59 7.07 8.86
CA PRO A 142 3.63 5.66 9.23
C PRO A 142 4.03 4.75 8.07
N LEU A 143 4.85 3.77 8.36
CA LEU A 143 5.22 2.67 7.47
C LEU A 143 4.46 1.41 7.86
N LEU A 144 4.00 0.65 6.88
CA LEU A 144 3.42 -0.66 7.11
C LEU A 144 4.50 -1.73 6.98
N HIS A 145 4.55 -2.63 7.94
CA HIS A 145 5.49 -3.73 7.98
C HIS A 145 4.78 -5.03 8.29
N TYR A 146 5.27 -6.13 7.75
CA TYR A 146 4.95 -7.45 8.25
C TYR A 146 6.19 -8.10 8.87
N THR A 147 5.96 -9.00 9.80
CA THR A 147 7.05 -9.71 10.47
C THR A 147 7.37 -11.00 9.75
N SER A 148 8.66 -11.31 9.61
CA SER A 148 9.12 -12.61 9.15
C SER A 148 10.10 -13.22 10.16
N LEU A 149 10.04 -14.54 10.32
CA LEU A 149 10.98 -15.25 11.15
C LEU A 149 12.31 -15.40 10.42
N ILE A 150 13.39 -15.17 11.14
CA ILE A 150 14.72 -15.50 10.61
C ILE A 150 14.85 -17.03 10.62
N SER A 151 14.87 -17.61 9.42
CA SER A 151 15.16 -19.05 9.28
C SER A 151 16.59 -19.36 9.69
N GLY A 152 16.80 -20.40 10.47
CA GLY A 152 18.13 -20.81 10.89
C GLY A 152 18.34 -20.88 12.40
N GLY A 153 17.28 -20.80 13.18
CA GLY A 153 17.34 -21.08 14.62
C GLY A 153 18.06 -20.04 15.46
N ASN A 154 18.31 -18.85 14.91
CA ASN A 154 18.93 -17.78 15.68
C ASN A 154 17.94 -17.28 16.74
N SER A 155 18.24 -17.58 18.00
CA SER A 155 17.52 -17.09 19.15
C SER A 155 18.47 -16.47 20.14
N ILE A 156 18.02 -15.47 20.86
CA ILE A 156 18.69 -14.99 22.06
C ILE A 156 18.08 -15.74 23.23
N SER A 157 18.91 -16.43 24.00
CA SER A 157 18.53 -16.98 25.28
C SER A 157 19.06 -16.08 26.39
N PHE A 158 18.20 -15.70 27.29
CA PHE A 158 18.57 -14.96 28.48
C PHE A 158 17.96 -15.64 29.72
N ARG A 159 18.60 -15.48 30.84
CA ARG A 159 18.17 -16.05 32.10
C ARG A 159 17.91 -14.95 33.10
N ASP A 160 16.73 -14.92 33.66
CA ASP A 160 16.47 -14.17 34.88
C ASP A 160 16.80 -15.03 36.10
N SER A 161 16.54 -14.55 37.31
CA SER A 161 16.86 -15.24 38.54
C SER A 161 16.14 -16.62 38.70
N GLU A 162 15.07 -16.84 37.97
CA GLU A 162 14.20 -18.01 38.15
C GLU A 162 14.02 -18.85 36.88
N ASN A 163 14.04 -18.22 35.69
CA ASN A 163 13.68 -18.89 34.46
C ASN A 163 14.66 -18.57 33.29
N SER A 164 14.72 -19.52 32.36
CA SER A 164 15.40 -19.33 31.08
C SER A 164 14.38 -18.98 30.02
N HIS A 165 14.62 -17.90 29.32
CA HIS A 165 13.78 -17.41 28.23
C HIS A 165 14.53 -17.50 26.91
N SER A 166 13.81 -17.82 25.84
CA SER A 166 14.37 -17.81 24.49
C SER A 166 13.45 -17.04 23.57
N GLN A 167 14.00 -16.09 22.84
CA GLN A 167 13.28 -15.30 21.83
C GLN A 167 13.88 -15.56 20.46
N VAL A 168 13.02 -15.94 19.51
CA VAL A 168 13.41 -16.07 18.09
C VAL A 168 13.47 -14.70 17.47
N PHE A 169 14.52 -14.42 16.71
CA PHE A 169 14.63 -13.17 15.99
C PHE A 169 13.57 -13.05 14.89
N ARG A 170 12.95 -11.90 14.83
CA ARG A 170 12.06 -11.51 13.75
C ARG A 170 12.61 -10.25 13.12
N TYR A 171 12.44 -10.13 11.82
CA TYR A 171 12.69 -8.87 11.13
C TYR A 171 11.40 -8.37 10.51
N TYR A 172 11.36 -7.07 10.28
CA TYR A 172 10.21 -6.40 9.73
C TYR A 172 10.47 -6.08 8.27
N ILE A 173 9.55 -6.44 7.41
CA ILE A 173 9.62 -6.17 5.99
C ILE A 173 8.57 -5.10 5.67
N PRO A 174 8.94 -3.98 5.02
CA PRO A 174 7.96 -2.99 4.61
C PRO A 174 6.99 -3.60 3.61
N LEU A 175 5.72 -3.32 3.82
CA LEU A 175 4.68 -3.62 2.84
C LEU A 175 4.78 -2.62 1.70
N ASN A 176 5.13 -3.12 0.54
CA ASN A 176 5.04 -2.40 -0.71
C ASN A 176 3.88 -3.03 -1.49
N SER A 177 2.86 -2.23 -1.76
CA SER A 177 1.73 -2.62 -2.62
C SER A 177 2.18 -2.75 -4.07
#